data_ed18d016adcb8570e2e48b5ed3e4204d
#
_entry.id   ed18d016adcb8570e2e48b5ed3e4204d
#
_cell.length_a   1.000
_cell.length_b   1.000
_cell.length_c   1.000
_cell.angle_alpha   90.00
_cell.angle_beta   90.00
_cell.angle_gamma   90.00
#
_symmetry.space_group_name_H-M   'P 1'
#
loop_
_entity.id
_entity.type
_entity.pdbx_description
1 polymer ?
#
loop_
_entity_poly.entity_id
_entity_poly.type
_entity_poly.pdbx_seq_one_letter_code
_entity_poly.pdbx_strand_id
1 'polypeptide(L)'
;MRGRLGTSIVCILVFSISLSAESMASDSIDEAEERGFKVVRTIPLEETSFTQGLEVRNGSIFQSSGLYGSSRLTEIDLQSGNIIRNMPVNDSYFAEGITVLDQSIIMLTWKGEQAFRIDISNFSIVENFSFEGEGWGICFNGEFLVMSNGTSQISFRDPETFEINHTIQVTWDGQPVPNINELEC
;
A
#
# COMPACT_ATOMS: atom_id res chain seq x y z
N MET A 1 33.64 -81.30 35.78
CA MET A 1 33.81 -79.82 35.71
C MET A 1 33.01 -79.29 34.58
N ARG A 2 31.91 -78.53 34.88
CA ARG A 2 31.01 -78.01 33.91
C ARG A 2 31.36 -76.57 33.58
N GLY A 3 31.78 -76.30 32.33
CA GLY A 3 32.05 -74.97 31.83
C GLY A 3 30.71 -74.35 31.38
N ARG A 4 30.43 -73.17 31.91
CA ARG A 4 29.26 -72.32 31.47
C ARG A 4 29.66 -71.51 30.24
N LEU A 5 28.94 -71.72 29.16
CA LEU A 5 28.96 -70.79 28.03
C LEU A 5 28.21 -69.52 28.43
N GLY A 6 28.88 -68.39 28.34
CA GLY A 6 28.30 -67.06 28.48
C GLY A 6 27.78 -66.64 27.14
N THR A 7 26.41 -66.37 27.06
CA THR A 7 25.77 -65.86 25.90
C THR A 7 25.91 -64.35 25.92
N SER A 8 26.68 -63.75 24.99
CA SER A 8 26.74 -62.29 24.77
C SER A 8 25.58 -61.86 23.93
N ILE A 9 24.72 -61.05 24.50
CA ILE A 9 23.60 -60.39 23.76
C ILE A 9 24.18 -59.11 23.15
N VAL A 10 24.29 -59.08 21.82
CA VAL A 10 24.60 -57.85 21.07
C VAL A 10 23.30 -57.10 20.85
N CYS A 11 23.12 -55.96 21.52
CA CYS A 11 21.99 -55.09 21.31
C CYS A 11 22.34 -54.15 20.13
N ILE A 12 21.73 -54.38 18.95
CA ILE A 12 21.83 -53.46 17.80
C ILE A 12 20.79 -52.38 17.99
N LEU A 13 21.23 -51.18 18.37
CA LEU A 13 20.39 -49.97 18.36
C LEU A 13 20.32 -49.47 16.92
N VAL A 14 19.16 -49.66 16.30
CA VAL A 14 18.83 -49.05 15.01
C VAL A 14 18.31 -47.63 15.28
N PHE A 15 19.14 -46.62 15.03
CA PHE A 15 18.71 -45.23 14.98
C PHE A 15 17.98 -45.01 13.66
N SER A 16 16.66 -44.93 13.68
CA SER A 16 15.88 -44.41 12.57
C SER A 16 15.95 -42.87 12.60
N ILE A 17 16.74 -42.29 11.70
CA ILE A 17 16.71 -40.86 11.42
C ILE A 17 15.46 -40.62 10.57
N SER A 18 14.38 -40.10 11.20
CA SER A 18 13.27 -39.56 10.45
C SER A 18 13.71 -38.19 9.92
N LEU A 19 14.08 -38.11 8.64
CA LEU A 19 14.11 -36.84 7.91
C LEU A 19 12.68 -36.35 7.81
N SER A 20 12.29 -35.38 8.63
CA SER A 20 11.15 -34.55 8.37
C SER A 20 11.51 -33.65 7.17
N ALA A 21 11.00 -33.99 6.00
CA ALA A 21 10.95 -33.03 4.91
C ALA A 21 10.04 -31.89 5.36
N GLU A 22 10.63 -30.77 5.78
CA GLU A 22 9.88 -29.51 5.83
C GLU A 22 9.42 -29.23 4.41
N SER A 23 8.11 -29.38 4.20
CA SER A 23 7.44 -28.87 3.03
C SER A 23 7.70 -27.37 3.03
N MET A 24 8.60 -26.91 2.17
CA MET A 24 8.58 -25.52 1.75
C MET A 24 7.19 -25.29 1.15
N ALA A 25 6.34 -24.58 1.89
CA ALA A 25 5.15 -24.00 1.32
C ALA A 25 5.63 -23.18 0.12
N SER A 26 5.31 -23.61 -1.08
CA SER A 26 5.41 -22.74 -2.24
C SER A 26 4.44 -21.60 -1.94
N ASP A 27 4.95 -20.40 -1.73
CA ASP A 27 4.12 -19.21 -1.82
C ASP A 27 3.43 -19.31 -3.18
N SER A 28 2.15 -19.66 -3.14
CA SER A 28 1.30 -19.56 -4.32
C SER A 28 1.25 -18.08 -4.63
N ILE A 29 1.95 -17.66 -5.67
CA ILE A 29 1.72 -16.35 -6.27
C ILE A 29 0.26 -16.40 -6.70
N ASP A 30 -0.61 -15.72 -5.93
CA ASP A 30 -2.01 -15.58 -6.33
C ASP A 30 -2.01 -14.84 -7.66
N GLU A 31 -2.48 -15.49 -8.72
CA GLU A 31 -2.69 -14.82 -10.00
C GLU A 31 -3.69 -13.69 -9.79
N ALA A 32 -3.40 -12.52 -10.37
CA ALA A 32 -4.31 -11.39 -10.34
C ALA A 32 -5.67 -11.79 -10.94
N GLU A 33 -6.74 -11.61 -10.16
CA GLU A 33 -8.10 -11.95 -10.61
C GLU A 33 -8.64 -10.84 -11.53
N GLU A 34 -9.04 -11.20 -12.74
CA GLU A 34 -9.73 -10.27 -13.63
C GLU A 34 -11.17 -10.07 -13.15
N ARG A 35 -11.53 -8.83 -12.76
CA ARG A 35 -12.86 -8.47 -12.28
C ARG A 35 -13.51 -7.43 -13.19
N GLY A 36 -14.79 -7.62 -13.49
CA GLY A 36 -15.62 -6.62 -14.14
C GLY A 36 -16.09 -5.56 -13.16
N PHE A 37 -16.51 -4.38 -13.68
CA PHE A 37 -17.11 -3.32 -12.88
C PHE A 37 -18.52 -2.97 -13.39
N LYS A 38 -19.33 -2.38 -12.48
CA LYS A 38 -20.63 -1.83 -12.81
C LYS A 38 -20.70 -0.39 -12.29
N VAL A 39 -21.02 0.56 -13.16
CA VAL A 39 -21.28 1.93 -12.74
C VAL A 39 -22.58 1.98 -11.92
N VAL A 40 -22.47 2.29 -10.65
CA VAL A 40 -23.60 2.41 -9.72
C VAL A 40 -24.15 3.83 -9.74
N ARG A 41 -23.26 4.82 -9.82
CA ARG A 41 -23.60 6.24 -9.80
C ARG A 41 -22.50 7.07 -10.45
N THR A 42 -22.88 8.21 -11.03
CA THR A 42 -21.97 9.24 -11.53
C THR A 42 -22.18 10.51 -10.71
N ILE A 43 -21.10 11.11 -10.24
CA ILE A 43 -21.09 12.39 -9.51
C ILE A 43 -20.22 13.36 -10.31
N PRO A 44 -20.74 14.52 -10.72
CA PRO A 44 -19.93 15.52 -11.40
C PRO A 44 -18.93 16.12 -10.41
N LEU A 45 -17.66 16.15 -10.80
CA LEU A 45 -16.60 16.85 -10.09
C LEU A 45 -16.29 18.18 -10.81
N GLU A 46 -15.53 19.04 -10.16
CA GLU A 46 -15.08 20.30 -10.71
C GLU A 46 -14.17 20.07 -11.94
N GLU A 47 -14.48 20.69 -13.08
CA GLU A 47 -13.76 20.48 -14.35
C GLU A 47 -12.27 20.87 -14.30
N THR A 48 -11.88 21.74 -13.35
CA THR A 48 -10.50 22.19 -13.16
C THR A 48 -9.65 21.25 -12.30
N SER A 49 -10.24 20.17 -11.82
CA SER A 49 -9.52 19.20 -11.00
C SER A 49 -8.67 18.26 -11.86
N PHE A 50 -7.37 18.20 -11.57
CA PHE A 50 -6.46 17.19 -12.13
C PHE A 50 -6.29 16.10 -11.08
N THR A 51 -7.27 15.21 -10.96
CA THR A 51 -7.37 14.19 -9.93
C THR A 51 -6.18 13.24 -9.98
N GLN A 52 -5.52 13.06 -8.84
CA GLN A 52 -4.38 12.16 -8.67
C GLN A 52 -4.66 11.09 -7.61
N GLY A 53 -5.42 11.39 -6.58
CA GLY A 53 -5.87 10.42 -5.59
C GLY A 53 -7.34 10.65 -5.24
N LEU A 54 -8.04 9.56 -4.96
CA LEU A 54 -9.47 9.59 -4.66
C LEU A 54 -9.82 8.49 -3.66
N GLU A 55 -10.37 8.85 -2.51
CA GLU A 55 -10.83 7.88 -1.52
C GLU A 55 -12.21 8.25 -0.97
N VAL A 56 -13.06 7.25 -0.77
CA VAL A 56 -14.41 7.41 -0.20
C VAL A 56 -14.42 6.95 1.24
N ARG A 57 -14.77 7.84 2.17
CA ARG A 57 -14.87 7.52 3.59
C ARG A 57 -16.05 8.25 4.26
N ASN A 58 -16.88 7.52 5.00
CA ASN A 58 -17.94 8.07 5.84
C ASN A 58 -18.87 9.08 5.15
N GLY A 59 -19.23 8.86 3.88
CA GLY A 59 -20.13 9.73 3.13
C GLY A 59 -19.45 10.95 2.47
N SER A 60 -18.14 11.05 2.57
CA SER A 60 -17.29 12.03 1.87
C SER A 60 -16.43 11.36 0.82
N ILE A 61 -16.09 12.10 -0.23
CA ILE A 61 -15.03 11.82 -1.17
C ILE A 61 -13.86 12.74 -0.81
N PHE A 62 -12.70 12.18 -0.57
CA PHE A 62 -11.45 12.93 -0.46
C PHE A 62 -10.73 12.85 -1.81
N GLN A 63 -10.29 13.97 -2.32
CA GLN A 63 -9.65 14.08 -3.61
C GLN A 63 -8.38 14.92 -3.50
N SER A 64 -7.25 14.38 -3.92
CA SER A 64 -6.08 15.20 -4.24
C SER A 64 -6.13 15.60 -5.71
N SER A 65 -5.78 16.85 -5.98
CA SER A 65 -5.64 17.38 -7.32
C SER A 65 -4.22 17.92 -7.49
N GLY A 66 -3.49 17.38 -8.47
CA GLY A 66 -2.15 17.81 -8.81
C GLY A 66 -2.19 19.01 -9.74
N LEU A 67 -1.20 19.80 -9.73
CA LEU A 67 -0.69 20.84 -10.64
C LEU A 67 0.11 21.84 -9.80
N TYR A 68 1.35 22.09 -10.16
CA TYR A 68 2.17 23.10 -9.47
C TYR A 68 1.45 24.45 -9.45
N GLY A 69 1.41 25.08 -8.27
CA GLY A 69 0.71 26.36 -8.04
C GLY A 69 -0.80 26.25 -7.88
N SER A 70 -1.38 25.03 -8.00
CA SER A 70 -2.84 24.83 -7.84
C SER A 70 -3.21 23.47 -7.24
N SER A 71 -2.23 22.73 -6.73
CA SER A 71 -2.47 21.48 -6.02
C SER A 71 -3.32 21.70 -4.77
N ARG A 72 -4.23 20.76 -4.49
CA ARG A 72 -5.14 20.87 -3.35
C ARG A 72 -5.66 19.52 -2.89
N LEU A 73 -6.08 19.46 -1.62
CA LEU A 73 -6.90 18.39 -1.06
C LEU A 73 -8.32 18.92 -0.92
N THR A 74 -9.31 18.18 -1.41
CA THR A 74 -10.72 18.57 -1.39
C THR A 74 -11.54 17.49 -0.71
N GLU A 75 -12.47 17.87 0.15
CA GLU A 75 -13.54 17.01 0.65
C GLU A 75 -14.85 17.36 -0.05
N ILE A 76 -15.52 16.36 -0.58
CA ILE A 76 -16.73 16.47 -1.39
C ILE A 76 -17.80 15.59 -0.76
N ASP A 77 -19.00 16.12 -0.60
CA ASP A 77 -20.15 15.35 -0.15
C ASP A 77 -20.53 14.29 -1.19
N LEU A 78 -20.54 13.03 -0.78
CA LEU A 78 -20.77 11.89 -1.66
C LEU A 78 -22.19 11.91 -2.26
N GLN A 79 -23.17 12.52 -1.61
CA GLN A 79 -24.56 12.57 -2.10
C GLN A 79 -24.79 13.67 -3.10
N SER A 80 -24.36 14.87 -2.78
CA SER A 80 -24.64 16.07 -3.59
C SER A 80 -23.55 16.37 -4.62
N GLY A 81 -22.31 15.91 -4.40
CA GLY A 81 -21.14 16.31 -5.18
C GLY A 81 -20.63 17.72 -4.84
N ASN A 82 -21.19 18.36 -3.81
CA ASN A 82 -20.74 19.68 -3.40
C ASN A 82 -19.43 19.62 -2.63
N ILE A 83 -18.56 20.61 -2.86
CA ILE A 83 -17.34 20.78 -2.07
C ILE A 83 -17.74 21.19 -0.66
N ILE A 84 -17.30 20.41 0.34
CA ILE A 84 -17.43 20.72 1.76
C ILE A 84 -16.31 21.67 2.18
N ARG A 85 -15.07 21.34 1.79
CA ARG A 85 -13.89 22.16 2.06
C ARG A 85 -12.73 21.83 1.13
N ASN A 86 -11.78 22.73 1.09
CA ASN A 86 -10.58 22.63 0.30
C ASN A 86 -9.35 23.09 1.12
N MET A 87 -8.20 22.46 0.93
CA MET A 87 -6.92 22.87 1.46
C MET A 87 -5.95 23.05 0.28
N PRO A 88 -5.47 24.25 0.01
CA PRO A 88 -4.40 24.44 -0.96
C PRO A 88 -3.10 23.80 -0.47
N VAL A 89 -2.37 23.19 -1.37
CA VAL A 89 -1.02 22.68 -1.12
C VAL A 89 -0.02 23.77 -1.55
N ASN A 90 1.14 23.82 -0.90
CA ASN A 90 2.18 24.78 -1.28
C ASN A 90 2.54 24.64 -2.76
N ASP A 91 2.69 25.76 -3.45
CA ASP A 91 2.88 25.87 -4.90
C ASP A 91 4.08 25.07 -5.45
N SER A 92 5.05 24.76 -4.59
CA SER A 92 6.22 23.95 -4.94
C SER A 92 5.93 22.44 -5.04
N TYR A 93 4.77 22.00 -4.59
CA TYR A 93 4.40 20.58 -4.63
C TYR A 93 3.31 20.30 -5.66
N PHE A 94 3.44 19.15 -6.28
CA PHE A 94 2.39 18.54 -7.08
C PHE A 94 1.79 17.41 -6.23
N ALA A 95 0.53 17.55 -5.81
CA ALA A 95 -0.15 16.55 -5.00
C ALA A 95 -0.47 15.31 -5.85
N GLU A 96 -0.23 14.14 -5.26
CA GLU A 96 -0.46 12.83 -5.85
C GLU A 96 -1.42 11.99 -4.99
N GLY A 97 -1.28 10.69 -5.01
CA GLY A 97 -2.15 9.74 -4.31
C GLY A 97 -2.41 10.08 -2.85
N ILE A 98 -3.58 9.71 -2.37
CA ILE A 98 -4.01 9.88 -0.98
C ILE A 98 -4.57 8.58 -0.42
N THR A 99 -4.47 8.40 0.90
CA THR A 99 -5.25 7.40 1.63
C THR A 99 -5.67 7.89 2.99
N VAL A 100 -6.84 7.44 3.45
CA VAL A 100 -7.38 7.78 4.78
C VAL A 100 -6.94 6.75 5.81
N LEU A 101 -6.19 7.20 6.81
CA LEU A 101 -5.69 6.42 7.92
C LEU A 101 -6.31 6.93 9.24
N ASP A 102 -7.31 6.25 9.75
CA ASP A 102 -8.06 6.62 10.97
C ASP A 102 -8.58 8.06 10.95
N GLN A 103 -7.92 8.98 11.66
CA GLN A 103 -8.25 10.40 11.77
C GLN A 103 -7.32 11.29 10.93
N SER A 104 -6.56 10.69 10.02
CA SER A 104 -5.64 11.42 9.15
C SER A 104 -5.75 10.99 7.69
N ILE A 105 -5.25 11.84 6.81
CA ILE A 105 -5.05 11.57 5.39
C ILE A 105 -3.55 11.60 5.15
N ILE A 106 -3.02 10.56 4.51
CA ILE A 106 -1.67 10.59 3.97
C ILE A 106 -1.77 11.05 2.52
N MET A 107 -1.01 12.07 2.16
CA MET A 107 -0.96 12.61 0.80
C MET A 107 0.47 12.64 0.28
N LEU A 108 0.70 12.05 -0.87
CA LEU A 108 2.00 12.05 -1.54
C LEU A 108 2.21 13.32 -2.37
N THR A 109 3.48 13.57 -2.67
CA THR A 109 3.88 14.53 -3.71
C THR A 109 4.66 13.83 -4.82
N TRP A 110 4.50 14.27 -6.07
CA TRP A 110 5.15 13.65 -7.23
C TRP A 110 6.68 13.60 -7.10
N LYS A 111 7.33 14.74 -7.25
CA LYS A 111 8.80 14.90 -7.20
C LYS A 111 9.27 15.70 -5.98
N GLY A 112 8.36 15.94 -5.05
CA GLY A 112 8.67 16.72 -3.86
C GLY A 112 9.36 15.92 -2.78
N GLU A 113 9.43 14.58 -2.93
CA GLU A 113 10.02 13.64 -1.95
C GLU A 113 9.43 13.82 -0.54
N GLN A 114 8.15 14.25 -0.49
CA GLN A 114 7.41 14.50 0.76
C GLN A 114 6.06 13.78 0.73
N ALA A 115 5.70 13.20 1.87
CA ALA A 115 4.34 12.80 2.18
C ALA A 115 3.85 13.60 3.39
N PHE A 116 2.59 14.01 3.35
CA PHE A 116 1.97 14.79 4.42
C PHE A 116 0.96 13.95 5.17
N ARG A 117 1.05 13.94 6.50
CA ARG A 117 -0.04 13.50 7.36
C ARG A 117 -0.92 14.70 7.68
N ILE A 118 -2.17 14.63 7.32
CA ILE A 118 -3.14 15.73 7.41
C ILE A 118 -4.26 15.29 8.35
N ASP A 119 -4.55 16.07 9.38
CA ASP A 119 -5.69 15.83 10.28
C ASP A 119 -7.00 15.95 9.50
N ILE A 120 -7.80 14.87 9.48
CA ILE A 120 -9.04 14.80 8.69
C ILE A 120 -10.11 15.77 9.21
N SER A 121 -10.07 16.20 10.46
CA SER A 121 -11.09 17.06 11.06
C SER A 121 -10.98 18.52 10.63
N ASN A 122 -9.76 19.00 10.38
CA ASN A 122 -9.49 20.41 10.13
C ASN A 122 -8.58 20.69 8.93
N PHE A 123 -8.05 19.64 8.28
CA PHE A 123 -7.11 19.72 7.15
C PHE A 123 -5.78 20.40 7.50
N SER A 124 -5.36 20.37 8.75
CA SER A 124 -4.01 20.84 9.10
C SER A 124 -2.98 19.73 8.83
N ILE A 125 -1.83 20.10 8.29
CA ILE A 125 -0.67 19.22 8.20
C ILE A 125 -0.11 19.06 9.62
N VAL A 126 -0.10 17.82 10.12
CA VAL A 126 0.38 17.49 11.46
C VAL A 126 1.76 16.85 11.45
N GLU A 127 2.16 16.27 10.33
CA GLU A 127 3.46 15.63 10.16
C GLU A 127 3.89 15.61 8.69
N ASN A 128 5.20 15.61 8.47
CA ASN A 128 5.81 15.46 7.15
C ASN A 128 6.79 14.30 7.19
N PHE A 129 6.69 13.44 6.19
CA PHE A 129 7.64 12.35 5.97
C PHE A 129 8.45 12.64 4.70
N SER A 130 9.74 12.30 4.74
CA SER A 130 10.60 12.35 3.56
C SER A 130 10.81 10.96 3.00
N PHE A 131 10.83 10.84 1.68
CA PHE A 131 11.17 9.61 0.98
C PHE A 131 11.99 9.93 -0.26
N GLU A 132 12.65 8.94 -0.84
CA GLU A 132 13.43 9.12 -2.07
C GLU A 132 12.60 8.79 -3.31
N GLY A 133 12.75 9.59 -4.36
CA GLY A 133 12.13 9.37 -5.67
C GLY A 133 10.76 10.00 -5.84
N GLU A 134 9.94 9.41 -6.69
CA GLU A 134 8.61 9.91 -7.01
C GLU A 134 7.54 9.23 -6.14
N GLY A 135 6.51 9.98 -5.71
CA GLY A 135 5.30 9.44 -5.10
C GLY A 135 4.17 9.49 -6.10
N TRP A 136 3.45 8.37 -6.32
CA TRP A 136 2.35 8.25 -7.26
C TRP A 136 1.06 7.84 -6.54
N GLY A 137 0.75 6.56 -6.39
CA GLY A 137 -0.41 6.09 -5.67
C GLY A 137 -0.10 5.61 -4.27
N ILE A 138 -1.09 5.64 -3.38
CA ILE A 138 -0.98 5.11 -2.02
C ILE A 138 -2.33 4.61 -1.53
N CYS A 139 -2.35 3.44 -0.87
CA CYS A 139 -3.49 2.94 -0.12
C CYS A 139 -3.07 2.32 1.22
N PHE A 140 -4.01 2.12 2.13
CA PHE A 140 -3.76 1.45 3.41
C PHE A 140 -4.44 0.08 3.43
N ASN A 141 -3.67 -1.01 3.53
CA ASN A 141 -4.18 -2.37 3.48
C ASN A 141 -4.61 -2.93 4.85
N GLY A 142 -4.65 -2.09 5.89
CA GLY A 142 -4.96 -2.48 7.27
C GLY A 142 -3.72 -2.72 8.14
N GLU A 143 -2.53 -2.79 7.56
CA GLU A 143 -1.26 -2.98 8.25
C GLU A 143 -0.18 -2.00 7.75
N PHE A 144 -0.03 -1.87 6.44
CA PHE A 144 0.97 -1.02 5.80
C PHE A 144 0.34 0.03 4.89
N LEU A 145 1.04 1.13 4.72
CA LEU A 145 0.85 2.03 3.59
C LEU A 145 1.53 1.41 2.36
N VAL A 146 0.74 1.10 1.34
CA VAL A 146 1.19 0.50 0.09
C VAL A 146 1.35 1.60 -0.93
N MET A 147 2.57 1.82 -1.43
CA MET A 147 2.91 2.99 -2.25
C MET A 147 3.54 2.58 -3.58
N SER A 148 3.07 3.19 -4.65
CA SER A 148 3.66 3.13 -6.00
C SER A 148 4.54 4.36 -6.28
N ASN A 149 5.45 4.23 -7.25
CA ASN A 149 6.38 5.29 -7.65
C ASN A 149 6.59 5.36 -9.18
N GLY A 150 5.62 4.86 -9.95
CA GLY A 150 5.67 4.83 -11.39
C GLY A 150 6.57 3.73 -11.98
N THR A 151 7.23 2.93 -11.16
CA THR A 151 7.97 1.74 -11.59
C THR A 151 7.11 0.48 -11.43
N SER A 152 7.69 -0.69 -11.62
CA SER A 152 7.08 -1.98 -11.30
C SER A 152 7.23 -2.37 -9.83
N GLN A 153 7.85 -1.51 -9.01
CA GLN A 153 8.08 -1.77 -7.60
C GLN A 153 6.99 -1.11 -6.76
N ILE A 154 6.44 -1.86 -5.82
CA ILE A 154 5.52 -1.38 -4.79
C ILE A 154 6.23 -1.49 -3.45
N SER A 155 6.21 -0.42 -2.65
CA SER A 155 6.74 -0.40 -1.29
C SER A 155 5.63 -0.51 -0.25
N PHE A 156 5.88 -1.31 0.78
CA PHE A 156 5.04 -1.43 1.97
C PHE A 156 5.73 -0.66 3.08
N ARG A 157 5.06 0.37 3.58
CA ARG A 157 5.63 1.32 4.53
C ARG A 157 4.92 1.27 5.87
N ASP A 158 5.67 1.44 6.93
CA ASP A 158 5.13 1.60 8.28
C ASP A 158 4.23 2.86 8.34
N PRO A 159 2.98 2.76 8.82
CA PRO A 159 2.06 3.89 8.82
C PRO A 159 2.46 5.01 9.78
N GLU A 160 3.29 4.77 10.80
CA GLU A 160 3.71 5.77 11.77
C GLU A 160 5.01 6.47 11.37
N THR A 161 5.97 5.72 10.85
CA THR A 161 7.32 6.27 10.53
C THR A 161 7.52 6.54 9.05
N PHE A 162 6.65 6.00 8.18
CA PHE A 162 6.77 6.00 6.73
C PHE A 162 8.01 5.26 6.19
N GLU A 163 8.75 4.54 7.05
CA GLU A 163 9.89 3.73 6.65
C GLU A 163 9.45 2.52 5.83
N ILE A 164 10.27 2.11 4.87
CA ILE A 164 10.00 0.91 4.06
C ILE A 164 10.21 -0.32 4.91
N ASN A 165 9.15 -1.13 5.08
CA ASN A 165 9.25 -2.47 5.68
C ASN A 165 9.78 -3.48 4.66
N HIS A 166 9.15 -3.54 3.49
CA HIS A 166 9.56 -4.39 2.37
C HIS A 166 9.07 -3.83 1.03
N THR A 167 9.51 -4.45 -0.06
CA THR A 167 9.05 -4.13 -1.41
C THR A 167 8.73 -5.41 -2.17
N ILE A 168 7.80 -5.29 -3.12
CA ILE A 168 7.51 -6.35 -4.08
C ILE A 168 7.71 -5.82 -5.50
N GLN A 169 7.92 -6.71 -6.44
CA GLN A 169 7.92 -6.38 -7.87
C GLN A 169 6.66 -6.93 -8.53
N VAL A 170 5.89 -6.06 -9.13
CA VAL A 170 4.70 -6.45 -9.89
C VAL A 170 5.11 -6.92 -11.28
N THR A 171 4.64 -8.09 -11.67
CA THR A 171 4.91 -8.69 -12.97
C THR A 171 3.63 -9.17 -13.65
N TRP A 172 3.62 -9.16 -14.99
CA TRP A 172 2.61 -9.79 -15.83
C TRP A 172 3.33 -10.71 -16.82
N ASP A 173 2.95 -11.98 -16.88
CA ASP A 173 3.66 -13.00 -17.67
C ASP A 173 5.17 -13.01 -17.44
N GLY A 174 5.60 -12.82 -16.18
CA GLY A 174 7.00 -12.77 -15.78
C GLY A 174 7.76 -11.50 -16.20
N GLN A 175 7.07 -10.50 -16.78
CA GLN A 175 7.65 -9.22 -17.15
C GLN A 175 7.25 -8.14 -16.17
N PRO A 176 8.17 -7.22 -15.76
CA PRO A 176 7.83 -6.10 -14.89
C PRO A 176 6.74 -5.21 -15.50
N VAL A 177 5.75 -4.80 -14.70
CA VAL A 177 4.69 -3.86 -15.09
C VAL A 177 5.09 -2.45 -14.68
N PRO A 178 5.53 -1.58 -15.60
CA PRO A 178 5.87 -0.19 -15.28
C PRO A 178 4.63 0.70 -15.21
N ASN A 179 4.83 1.93 -14.74
CA ASN A 179 3.81 2.99 -14.67
C ASN A 179 2.61 2.63 -13.79
N ILE A 180 2.84 1.86 -12.73
CA ILE A 180 1.81 1.64 -11.71
C ILE A 180 1.55 2.99 -11.03
N ASN A 181 0.31 3.43 -11.09
CA ASN A 181 -0.12 4.73 -10.58
C ASN A 181 -1.00 4.56 -9.34
N GLU A 182 -2.19 5.11 -9.33
CA GLU A 182 -3.06 5.11 -8.16
C GLU A 182 -3.38 3.69 -7.68
N LEU A 183 -3.49 3.53 -6.37
CA LEU A 183 -3.70 2.24 -5.71
C LEU A 183 -4.96 2.29 -4.86
N GLU A 184 -5.68 1.16 -4.81
CA GLU A 184 -6.81 0.94 -3.92
C GLU A 184 -6.60 -0.39 -3.17
N CYS A 185 -6.80 -0.43 -1.85
CA CYS A 185 -6.66 -1.62 -0.99
C CYS A 185 -8.04 -2.12 -0.42
#